data_7ec94df1b0c5dfcbad9278e188b6e56b
#
_entry.id   7ec94df1b0c5dfcbad9278e188b6e56b
#
_cell.length_a   1.000
_cell.length_b   1.000
_cell.length_c   1.000
_cell.angle_alpha   90.00
_cell.angle_beta   90.00
_cell.angle_gamma   90.00
#
_symmetry.space_group_name_H-M   'P 1'
#
loop_
_entity.id
_entity.type
_entity.pdbx_description
1 polymer ?
#
loop_
_entity_poly.entity_id
_entity_poly.type
_entity_poly.pdbx_seq_one_letter_code
_entity_poly.pdbx_strand_id
1 'polypeptide(L)' 'MESIDTLIRLGKSQLENGSFHEALKSFEQAISFDQNNPDLWNFMGVTLRSLGRYDEAIDCFNKSLKIDPRDKDSS' A
#
# COMPACT_ATOMS: atom_id res chain seq x y z
N MET A 1 11.60 -1.36 18.84
CA MET A 1 11.39 -0.28 17.87
C MET A 1 11.02 -0.87 16.53
N GLU A 2 9.94 -0.38 15.97
CA GLU A 2 9.49 -0.93 14.70
C GLU A 2 10.16 -0.24 13.54
N SER A 3 10.59 -1.04 12.58
CA SER A 3 11.12 -0.52 11.35
C SER A 3 10.04 -0.56 10.28
N ILE A 4 10.29 0.17 9.18
CA ILE A 4 9.33 0.17 8.09
C ILE A 4 9.19 -1.25 7.50
N ASP A 5 10.27 -2.01 7.47
CA ASP A 5 10.20 -3.39 6.97
C ASP A 5 9.26 -4.23 7.82
N THR A 6 9.30 -4.07 9.13
CA THR A 6 8.41 -4.79 10.03
C THR A 6 6.96 -4.42 9.76
N LEU A 7 6.70 -3.14 9.57
CA LEU A 7 5.33 -2.68 9.28
C LEU A 7 4.83 -3.22 7.95
N ILE A 8 5.69 -3.26 6.95
CA ILE A 8 5.31 -3.79 5.64
C ILE A 8 4.99 -5.28 5.74
N ARG A 9 5.82 -6.03 6.44
CA ARG A 9 5.57 -7.46 6.62
C ARG A 9 4.27 -7.70 7.38
N LEU A 10 4.06 -6.92 8.42
CA LEU A 10 2.85 -7.06 9.22
C LEU A 10 1.62 -6.77 8.36
N GLY A 11 1.66 -5.68 7.60
CA GLY A 11 0.56 -5.33 6.74
C GLY A 11 0.27 -6.39 5.70
N LYS A 12 1.31 -6.93 5.08
CA LYS A 12 1.14 -7.98 4.07
C LYS A 12 0.51 -9.22 4.68
N SER A 13 0.98 -9.60 5.86
CA SER A 13 0.43 -10.77 6.55
C SER A 13 -1.04 -10.56 6.90
N GLN A 14 -1.37 -9.38 7.40
CA GLN A 14 -2.74 -9.04 7.73
C GLN A 14 -3.62 -9.05 6.50
N LEU A 15 -3.09 -8.55 5.39
CA LEU A 15 -3.82 -8.54 4.13
C LEU A 15 -4.13 -9.96 3.67
N GLU A 16 -3.15 -10.86 3.77
CA GLU A 16 -3.34 -12.25 3.38
C GLU A 16 -4.34 -12.95 4.28
N ASN A 17 -4.40 -12.55 5.54
CA ASN A 17 -5.33 -13.16 6.49
C ASN A 17 -6.73 -12.56 6.42
N GLY A 18 -6.95 -11.56 5.58
CA GLY A 18 -8.23 -10.93 5.48
C GLY A 18 -8.48 -9.85 6.52
N SER A 19 -7.45 -9.50 7.30
CA SER A 19 -7.54 -8.43 8.29
C SER A 19 -7.29 -7.09 7.63
N PHE A 20 -8.22 -6.68 6.77
CA PHE A 20 -7.98 -5.55 5.87
C PHE A 20 -7.86 -4.23 6.61
N HIS A 21 -8.67 -4.00 7.63
CA HIS A 21 -8.57 -2.74 8.37
C HIS A 21 -7.23 -2.63 9.08
N GLU A 22 -6.77 -3.73 9.64
CA GLU A 22 -5.49 -3.73 10.33
C GLU A 22 -4.35 -3.58 9.35
N ALA A 23 -4.46 -4.24 8.20
CA ALA A 23 -3.44 -4.10 7.17
C ALA A 23 -3.34 -2.65 6.71
N LEU A 24 -4.49 -1.99 6.56
CA LEU A 24 -4.50 -0.59 6.15
C LEU A 24 -3.76 0.27 7.16
N LYS A 25 -3.98 0.04 8.45
CA LYS A 25 -3.28 0.80 9.47
C LYS A 25 -1.77 0.59 9.40
N SER A 26 -1.35 -0.65 9.21
CA SER A 26 0.07 -0.96 9.11
C SER A 26 0.71 -0.23 7.95
N PHE A 27 0.05 -0.25 6.79
CA PHE A 27 0.59 0.42 5.61
C PHE A 27 0.58 1.94 5.78
N GLU A 28 -0.45 2.49 6.43
CA GLU A 28 -0.48 3.92 6.69
C GLU A 28 0.69 4.35 7.57
N GLN A 29 0.99 3.56 8.58
CA GLN A 29 2.14 3.86 9.42
C GLN A 29 3.44 3.77 8.64
N ALA A 30 3.56 2.76 7.79
CA ALA A 30 4.76 2.61 6.99
C ALA A 30 4.94 3.78 6.04
N ILE A 31 3.86 4.27 5.45
CA ILE A 31 3.93 5.38 4.52
C ILE A 31 4.37 6.66 5.24
N SER A 32 4.00 6.82 6.51
CA SER A 32 4.42 8.01 7.23
C SER A 32 5.95 8.07 7.37
N PHE A 33 6.61 6.93 7.27
CA PHE A 33 8.08 6.89 7.29
C PHE A 33 8.68 7.01 5.90
N ASP A 34 7.97 6.60 4.87
CA ASP A 34 8.51 6.61 3.51
C ASP A 34 7.38 6.87 2.51
N GLN A 35 7.10 8.14 2.29
CA GLN A 35 5.97 8.54 1.45
C GLN A 35 6.22 8.31 -0.03
N ASN A 36 7.47 8.09 -0.42
CA ASN A 36 7.81 7.90 -1.82
C ASN A 36 8.03 6.45 -2.19
N ASN A 37 7.48 5.55 -1.40
CA ASN A 37 7.60 4.13 -1.68
C ASN A 37 6.39 3.66 -2.48
N PRO A 38 6.54 3.41 -3.79
CA PRO A 38 5.40 3.04 -4.62
C PRO A 38 4.77 1.72 -4.20
N ASP A 39 5.57 0.80 -3.66
CA ASP A 39 5.02 -0.48 -3.22
C ASP A 39 4.00 -0.29 -2.10
N LEU A 40 4.28 0.64 -1.18
CA LEU A 40 3.36 0.88 -0.08
C LEU A 40 2.04 1.44 -0.57
N TRP A 41 2.09 2.38 -1.51
CA TRP A 41 0.85 2.90 -2.07
C TRP A 41 0.08 1.82 -2.80
N ASN A 42 0.80 0.92 -3.47
CA ASN A 42 0.17 -0.19 -4.16
C ASN A 42 -0.51 -1.13 -3.17
N PHE A 43 0.17 -1.48 -2.08
CA PHE A 43 -0.42 -2.34 -1.06
C PHE A 43 -1.65 -1.69 -0.44
N MET A 44 -1.59 -0.39 -0.19
CA MET A 44 -2.76 0.30 0.34
C MET A 44 -3.92 0.25 -0.63
N GLY A 45 -3.63 0.42 -1.92
CA GLY A 45 -4.68 0.34 -2.92
C GLY A 45 -5.34 -1.02 -2.93
N VAL A 46 -4.55 -2.09 -2.86
CA VAL A 46 -5.10 -3.44 -2.81
C VAL A 46 -5.97 -3.61 -1.58
N THR A 47 -5.50 -3.11 -0.44
CA THR A 47 -6.24 -3.22 0.82
C THR A 47 -7.56 -2.47 0.74
N LEU A 48 -7.53 -1.25 0.23
CA LEU A 48 -8.74 -0.44 0.10
C LEU A 48 -9.73 -1.09 -0.85
N ARG A 49 -9.22 -1.65 -1.94
CA ARG A 49 -10.10 -2.35 -2.88
C ARG A 49 -10.77 -3.54 -2.20
N SER A 50 -10.03 -4.26 -1.37
CA SER A 50 -10.61 -5.38 -0.64
C SER A 50 -11.68 -4.93 0.34
N LEU A 51 -11.57 -3.71 0.83
CA LEU A 51 -12.58 -3.13 1.72
C LEU A 51 -13.77 -2.54 0.97
N GLY A 52 -13.72 -2.53 -0.36
CA GLY A 52 -14.79 -1.91 -1.15
C GLY A 52 -14.64 -0.42 -1.32
N ARG A 53 -13.53 0.15 -0.89
CA ARG A 53 -13.28 1.59 -1.00
C ARG A 53 -12.52 1.87 -2.28
N TYR A 54 -13.23 1.74 -3.39
CA TYR A 54 -12.59 1.72 -4.71
C TYR A 54 -12.02 3.07 -5.11
N ASP A 55 -12.69 4.16 -4.78
CA ASP A 55 -12.19 5.49 -5.15
C ASP A 55 -10.85 5.75 -4.49
N GLU A 56 -10.74 5.40 -3.22
CA GLU A 56 -9.50 5.59 -2.50
C GLU A 56 -8.40 4.66 -3.01
N ALA A 57 -8.81 3.44 -3.40
CA ALA A 57 -7.84 2.51 -3.96
C ALA A 57 -7.24 3.05 -5.25
N ILE A 58 -8.08 3.63 -6.10
CA ILE A 58 -7.61 4.21 -7.36
C ILE A 58 -6.63 5.34 -7.08
N ASP A 59 -6.92 6.17 -6.08
CA ASP A 59 -6.00 7.25 -5.72
C ASP A 59 -4.64 6.71 -5.31
N CYS A 60 -4.62 5.62 -4.55
CA CYS A 60 -3.38 5.01 -4.12
C CYS A 60 -2.60 4.43 -5.31
N PHE A 61 -3.30 3.76 -6.22
CA PHE A 61 -2.65 3.20 -7.40
C PHE A 61 -2.07 4.31 -8.26
N ASN A 62 -2.81 5.41 -8.43
CA ASN A 62 -2.31 6.54 -9.18
C ASN A 62 -1.07 7.15 -8.53
N LYS A 63 -1.07 7.22 -7.22
CA LYS A 63 0.07 7.74 -6.49
C LYS A 63 1.29 6.85 -6.70
N SER A 64 1.08 5.54 -6.65
CA SER A 64 2.15 4.60 -6.90
C SER A 64 2.73 4.78 -8.29
N LEU A 65 1.88 4.97 -9.29
CA LEU A 65 2.34 5.16 -10.66
C LEU A 65 3.08 6.48 -10.84
N LYS A 66 2.68 7.52 -10.12
CA LYS A 66 3.39 8.78 -10.19
C LYS A 66 4.81 8.67 -9.65
N ILE A 67 4.96 7.89 -8.59
CA ILE A 67 6.27 7.71 -8.00
C ILE A 67 7.15 6.83 -8.88
N ASP A 68 6.57 5.75 -9.42
CA ASP A 68 7.32 4.78 -10.22
C ASP A 68 6.47 4.33 -11.40
N PRO A 69 6.50 5.08 -12.49
CA PRO A 69 5.71 4.73 -13.69
C PRO A 69 6.40 3.67 -14.52
N ARG A 70 6.58 2.50 -13.96
CA ARG A 70 7.44 1.50 -14.58
C ARG A 70 6.83 0.87 -15.81
N ASP A 71 5.51 0.88 -15.96
CA ASP A 71 4.95 0.21 -17.13
C ASP A 71 5.06 1.03 -18.39
N LYS A 72 5.45 2.27 -18.33
CA LYS A 72 5.69 3.03 -19.53
C LYS A 72 6.83 2.47 -20.34
N ASP A 73 7.74 1.80 -19.69
CA ASP A 73 8.93 1.33 -20.37
C ASP A 73 8.68 0.09 -21.17
N SER A 74 7.53 -0.48 -21.04
CA SER A 74 7.23 -1.69 -21.79
C SER A 74 7.08 -1.41 -23.28
N SER A 75 6.94 -0.18 -23.63
CA SER A 75 6.80 0.16 -25.04
C SER A 75 8.10 0.00 -25.79
#